data_44de67fbc791ad8cd9ceac126b2a6b5c
#
_entry.id   44de67fbc791ad8cd9ceac126b2a6b5c
#
_cell.length_a   1.000
_cell.length_b   1.000
_cell.length_c   1.000
_cell.angle_alpha   90.00
_cell.angle_beta   90.00
_cell.angle_gamma   90.00
#
_symmetry.space_group_name_H-M   'P 1'
#
loop_
_entity.id
_entity.type
_entity.pdbx_description
1 polymer ?
#
loop_
_entity_poly.entity_id
_entity_poly.type
_entity_poly.pdbx_seq_one_letter_code
_entity_poly.pdbx_strand_id
1 'polypeptide(L)'
;MLGVKDKGILLQIIKRCNRVIEKVSNISETEFSLNEDSKEVVCFNLFQIGGLANGLSVEFIKEYNKIPWKQIIGMRNRIVHGYDTINFEIVWRTAIESIPELKSYCKEILG
;
A
#
# COMPACT_ATOMS: atom_id res chain seq x y z
N MET A 1 10.09 -21.42 1.49
CA MET A 1 11.22 -20.60 1.01
C MET A 1 10.74 -19.47 0.11
N LEU A 2 11.30 -18.27 0.31
CA LEU A 2 10.91 -17.10 -0.46
C LEU A 2 11.51 -17.15 -1.86
N GLY A 3 10.65 -17.12 -2.89
CA GLY A 3 11.10 -17.15 -4.28
C GLY A 3 11.64 -15.80 -4.75
N VAL A 4 12.42 -15.83 -5.83
CA VAL A 4 13.03 -14.62 -6.39
C VAL A 4 11.98 -13.60 -6.82
N LYS A 5 10.91 -14.06 -7.45
CA LYS A 5 9.81 -13.19 -7.91
C LYS A 5 9.13 -12.50 -6.73
N ASP A 6 8.73 -13.29 -5.72
CA ASP A 6 8.06 -12.72 -4.54
C ASP A 6 8.96 -11.75 -3.79
N LYS A 7 10.26 -12.08 -3.67
CA LYS A 7 11.24 -11.20 -3.04
C LYS A 7 11.32 -9.85 -3.76
N GLY A 8 11.39 -9.87 -5.09
CA GLY A 8 11.41 -8.65 -5.90
C GLY A 8 10.17 -7.81 -5.71
N ILE A 9 9.01 -8.45 -5.62
CA ILE A 9 7.74 -7.76 -5.40
C ILE A 9 7.74 -7.08 -4.03
N LEU A 10 8.20 -7.78 -2.98
CA LEU A 10 8.27 -7.20 -1.63
C LEU A 10 9.17 -5.97 -1.60
N LEU A 11 10.31 -6.00 -2.28
CA LEU A 11 11.20 -4.85 -2.35
C LEU A 11 10.51 -3.66 -3.02
N GLN A 12 9.74 -3.90 -4.08
CA GLN A 12 8.98 -2.85 -4.75
C GLN A 12 7.85 -2.32 -3.86
N ILE A 13 7.18 -3.19 -3.12
CA ILE A 13 6.14 -2.76 -2.17
C ILE A 13 6.73 -1.84 -1.11
N ILE A 14 7.90 -2.20 -0.56
CA ILE A 14 8.58 -1.35 0.44
C ILE A 14 8.89 0.02 -0.15
N LYS A 15 9.36 0.07 -1.38
CA LYS A 15 9.65 1.33 -2.06
C LYS A 15 8.40 2.20 -2.15
N ARG A 16 7.26 1.63 -2.52
CA ARG A 16 6.01 2.37 -2.60
C ARG A 16 5.50 2.80 -1.24
N CYS A 17 5.65 1.94 -0.22
CA CYS A 17 5.31 2.31 1.15
C CYS A 17 6.11 3.53 1.61
N ASN A 18 7.40 3.57 1.30
CA ASN A 18 8.25 4.70 1.66
C ASN A 18 7.76 5.99 1.01
N ARG A 19 7.30 5.93 -0.24
CA ARG A 19 6.76 7.11 -0.92
C ARG A 19 5.51 7.65 -0.21
N VAL A 20 4.62 6.76 0.23
CA VAL A 20 3.42 7.15 0.97
C VAL A 20 3.81 7.77 2.31
N ILE A 21 4.70 7.11 3.05
CA ILE A 21 5.14 7.57 4.37
C ILE A 21 5.76 8.96 4.28
N GLU A 22 6.65 9.18 3.32
CA GLU A 22 7.26 10.50 3.09
C GLU A 22 6.21 11.56 2.86
N LYS A 23 5.20 11.23 2.04
CA LYS A 23 4.21 12.23 1.63
C LYS A 23 3.32 12.68 2.77
N VAL A 24 3.02 11.81 3.73
CA VAL A 24 2.10 12.13 4.83
C VAL A 24 2.80 12.48 6.14
N SER A 25 4.11 12.32 6.23
CA SER A 25 4.83 12.43 7.51
C SER A 25 4.83 13.83 8.11
N ASN A 26 4.69 14.86 7.29
CA ASN A 26 4.79 16.25 7.75
C ASN A 26 3.50 17.05 7.52
N ILE A 27 2.38 16.38 7.28
CA ILE A 27 1.11 17.07 7.06
C ILE A 27 0.03 16.46 7.96
N SER A 28 -0.99 17.28 8.26
CA SER A 28 -2.15 16.83 9.01
C SER A 28 -3.19 16.21 8.08
N GLU A 29 -4.18 15.56 8.67
CA GLU A 29 -5.31 15.02 7.91
C GLU A 29 -6.03 16.14 7.15
N THR A 30 -6.22 17.29 7.79
CA THR A 30 -6.86 18.44 7.17
C THR A 30 -6.07 18.92 5.96
N GLU A 31 -4.76 19.07 6.11
CA GLU A 31 -3.90 19.47 4.99
C GLU A 31 -3.96 18.45 3.85
N PHE A 32 -3.95 17.16 4.19
CA PHE A 32 -4.07 16.11 3.18
C PHE A 32 -5.38 16.23 2.40
N SER A 33 -6.49 16.45 3.11
CA SER A 33 -7.81 16.52 2.48
C SER A 33 -7.95 17.71 1.52
N LEU A 34 -7.16 18.77 1.73
CA LEU A 34 -7.18 19.97 0.91
C LEU A 34 -6.12 20.00 -0.18
N ASN A 35 -5.21 19.02 -0.20
CA ASN A 35 -4.08 19.00 -1.12
C ASN A 35 -4.24 17.91 -2.18
N GLU A 36 -4.62 18.33 -3.39
CA GLU A 36 -4.83 17.39 -4.50
C GLU A 36 -3.57 16.61 -4.83
N ASP A 37 -2.39 17.25 -4.83
CA ASP A 37 -1.14 16.58 -5.14
C ASP A 37 -0.85 15.45 -4.15
N SER A 38 -1.03 15.71 -2.85
CA SER A 38 -0.80 14.69 -1.83
C SER A 38 -1.76 13.52 -1.98
N LYS A 39 -3.05 13.81 -2.23
CA LYS A 39 -4.05 12.76 -2.45
C LYS A 39 -3.71 11.91 -3.66
N GLU A 40 -3.31 12.53 -4.76
CA GLU A 40 -2.98 11.82 -5.99
C GLU A 40 -1.72 10.96 -5.81
N VAL A 41 -0.68 11.49 -5.16
CA VAL A 41 0.56 10.73 -4.92
C VAL A 41 0.28 9.52 -4.05
N VAL A 42 -0.48 9.70 -2.97
CA VAL A 42 -0.81 8.59 -2.07
C VAL A 42 -1.64 7.54 -2.80
N CYS A 43 -2.69 7.95 -3.50
CA CYS A 43 -3.56 7.02 -4.23
C CYS A 43 -2.81 6.28 -5.32
N PHE A 44 -1.92 6.96 -6.06
CA PHE A 44 -1.10 6.30 -7.09
C PHE A 44 -0.24 5.20 -6.47
N ASN A 45 0.41 5.47 -5.34
CA ASN A 45 1.25 4.48 -4.69
C ASN A 45 0.44 3.33 -4.08
N LEU A 46 -0.74 3.61 -3.52
CA LEU A 46 -1.64 2.56 -3.04
C LEU A 46 -2.10 1.66 -4.19
N PHE A 47 -2.40 2.27 -5.34
CA PHE A 47 -2.74 1.53 -6.56
C PHE A 47 -1.59 0.60 -6.97
N GLN A 48 -0.36 1.12 -6.97
CA GLN A 48 0.83 0.34 -7.32
C GLN A 48 1.04 -0.82 -6.33
N ILE A 49 0.88 -0.57 -5.03
CA ILE A 49 1.01 -1.61 -4.00
C ILE A 49 -0.01 -2.73 -4.24
N GLY A 50 -1.26 -2.37 -4.53
CA GLY A 50 -2.29 -3.37 -4.82
C GLY A 50 -1.97 -4.21 -6.05
N GLY A 51 -1.45 -3.56 -7.10
CA GLY A 51 -1.04 -4.26 -8.32
C GLY A 51 0.13 -5.21 -8.07
N LEU A 52 1.12 -4.77 -7.29
CA LEU A 52 2.27 -5.59 -6.92
C LEU A 52 1.82 -6.79 -6.08
N ALA A 53 0.97 -6.55 -5.08
CA ALA A 53 0.46 -7.62 -4.22
C ALA A 53 -0.30 -8.68 -5.03
N ASN A 54 -1.02 -8.26 -6.06
CA ASN A 54 -1.75 -9.18 -6.93
C ASN A 54 -0.81 -10.11 -7.71
N GLY A 55 0.47 -9.76 -7.81
CA GLY A 55 1.48 -10.59 -8.48
C GLY A 55 2.18 -11.59 -7.58
N LEU A 56 1.92 -11.55 -6.26
CA LEU A 56 2.53 -12.51 -5.33
C LEU A 56 1.98 -13.91 -5.57
N SER A 57 2.83 -14.93 -5.35
CA SER A 57 2.41 -16.30 -5.56
C SER A 57 1.34 -16.74 -4.56
N VAL A 58 0.54 -17.72 -4.96
CA VAL A 58 -0.50 -18.29 -4.09
C VAL A 58 0.12 -18.88 -2.83
N GLU A 59 1.26 -19.56 -2.99
CA GLU A 59 2.00 -20.16 -1.88
C GLU A 59 2.47 -19.11 -0.89
N PHE A 60 2.98 -17.98 -1.39
CA PHE A 60 3.41 -16.86 -0.56
C PHE A 60 2.26 -16.31 0.28
N ILE A 61 1.13 -16.05 -0.36
CA ILE A 61 -0.04 -15.48 0.29
C ILE A 61 -0.57 -16.40 1.39
N LYS A 62 -0.55 -17.70 1.17
CA LYS A 62 -0.97 -18.68 2.17
C LYS A 62 -0.01 -18.73 3.35
N GLU A 63 1.29 -18.66 3.09
CA GLU A 63 2.32 -18.74 4.13
C GLU A 63 2.35 -17.47 5.00
N TYR A 64 2.25 -16.29 4.36
CA TYR A 64 2.37 -15.00 5.05
C TYR A 64 1.01 -14.31 5.15
N ASN A 65 0.08 -14.96 5.80
CA ASN A 65 -1.32 -14.54 5.85
C ASN A 65 -1.66 -13.51 6.95
N LYS A 66 -0.68 -13.02 7.70
CA LYS A 66 -0.89 -11.92 8.66
C LYS A 66 -1.26 -10.63 7.95
N ILE A 67 -0.79 -10.47 6.72
CA ILE A 67 -1.06 -9.29 5.91
C ILE A 67 -2.38 -9.51 5.19
N PRO A 68 -3.32 -8.55 5.26
CA PRO A 68 -4.62 -8.69 4.59
C PRO A 68 -4.50 -8.40 3.08
N TRP A 69 -3.86 -9.30 2.36
CA TRP A 69 -3.57 -9.14 0.92
C TRP A 69 -4.82 -8.85 0.09
N LYS A 70 -5.95 -9.48 0.41
CA LYS A 70 -7.21 -9.26 -0.32
C LYS A 70 -7.70 -7.82 -0.19
N GLN A 71 -7.55 -7.23 1.00
CA GLN A 71 -7.95 -5.85 1.24
C GLN A 71 -7.05 -4.88 0.49
N ILE A 72 -5.76 -5.17 0.45
CA ILE A 72 -4.77 -4.35 -0.27
C ILE A 72 -5.07 -4.37 -1.76
N ILE A 73 -5.32 -5.54 -2.32
CA ILE A 73 -5.68 -5.69 -3.74
C ILE A 73 -7.03 -5.01 -4.01
N GLY A 74 -7.98 -5.16 -3.10
CA GLY A 74 -9.30 -4.54 -3.23
C GLY A 74 -9.25 -3.02 -3.26
N MET A 75 -8.34 -2.42 -2.52
CA MET A 75 -8.14 -0.97 -2.53
C MET A 75 -7.71 -0.48 -3.90
N ARG A 76 -6.82 -1.22 -4.58
CA ARG A 76 -6.44 -0.90 -5.96
C ARG A 76 -7.66 -0.82 -6.86
N ASN A 77 -8.56 -1.80 -6.73
CA ASN A 77 -9.75 -1.84 -7.58
C ASN A 77 -10.67 -0.65 -7.31
N ARG A 78 -10.82 -0.24 -6.06
CA ARG A 78 -11.63 0.94 -5.71
C ARG A 78 -11.05 2.21 -6.32
N ILE A 79 -9.73 2.37 -6.28
CA ILE A 79 -9.05 3.54 -6.85
C ILE A 79 -9.26 3.59 -8.36
N VAL A 80 -9.13 2.44 -9.04
CA VAL A 80 -9.28 2.37 -10.50
C VAL A 80 -10.71 2.70 -10.94
N HIS A 81 -11.70 2.17 -10.22
CA HIS A 81 -13.09 2.25 -10.65
C HIS A 81 -13.88 3.41 -10.06
N GLY A 82 -13.32 4.17 -9.13
CA GLY A 82 -14.09 5.22 -8.48
C GLY A 82 -13.26 6.25 -7.74
N TYR A 83 -12.22 6.79 -8.39
CA TYR A 83 -11.39 7.82 -7.75
C TYR A 83 -12.24 8.99 -7.22
N ASP A 84 -13.22 9.42 -8.00
CA ASP A 84 -14.10 10.55 -7.62
C ASP A 84 -14.99 10.24 -6.41
N THR A 85 -15.19 8.96 -6.09
CA THR A 85 -16.04 8.52 -4.98
C THR A 85 -15.25 7.96 -3.81
N ILE A 86 -13.92 8.06 -3.84
CA ILE A 86 -13.06 7.55 -2.79
C ILE A 86 -13.27 8.34 -1.50
N ASN A 87 -13.35 7.62 -0.38
CA ASN A 87 -13.37 8.23 0.93
C ASN A 87 -11.92 8.51 1.38
N PHE A 88 -11.53 9.79 1.32
CA PHE A 88 -10.15 10.17 1.64
C PHE A 88 -9.81 10.07 3.13
N GLU A 89 -10.79 9.97 4.03
CA GLU A 89 -10.53 9.63 5.44
C GLU A 89 -9.94 8.23 5.54
N ILE A 90 -10.50 7.29 4.77
CA ILE A 90 -10.01 5.90 4.74
C ILE A 90 -8.62 5.87 4.12
N VAL A 91 -8.39 6.64 3.05
CA VAL A 91 -7.08 6.72 2.40
C VAL A 91 -6.04 7.26 3.38
N TRP A 92 -6.38 8.32 4.10
CA TRP A 92 -5.47 8.90 5.11
C TRP A 92 -5.12 7.88 6.19
N ARG A 93 -6.14 7.23 6.76
CA ARG A 93 -5.92 6.23 7.81
C ARG A 93 -5.07 5.07 7.31
N THR A 94 -5.31 4.62 6.07
CA THR A 94 -4.49 3.59 5.44
C THR A 94 -3.04 4.03 5.35
N ALA A 95 -2.81 5.27 4.93
CA ALA A 95 -1.47 5.82 4.76
C ALA A 95 -0.70 5.91 6.08
N ILE A 96 -1.34 6.32 7.16
CA ILE A 96 -0.64 6.55 8.43
C ILE A 96 -0.61 5.32 9.34
N GLU A 97 -1.50 4.36 9.15
CA GLU A 97 -1.57 3.15 10.00
C GLU A 97 -1.17 1.89 9.25
N SER A 98 -1.88 1.58 8.16
CA SER A 98 -1.70 0.30 7.45
C SER A 98 -0.39 0.23 6.66
N ILE A 99 0.03 1.32 6.06
CA ILE A 99 1.23 1.33 5.21
C ILE A 99 2.52 1.13 6.03
N PRO A 100 2.72 1.81 7.17
CA PRO A 100 3.89 1.51 8.00
C PRO A 100 3.92 0.07 8.50
N GLU A 101 2.76 -0.49 8.84
CA GLU A 101 2.64 -1.87 9.27
C GLU A 101 2.99 -2.84 8.13
N LEU A 102 2.48 -2.58 6.93
CA LEU A 102 2.81 -3.39 5.74
C LEU A 102 4.31 -3.37 5.47
N LYS A 103 4.92 -2.20 5.53
CA LYS A 103 6.36 -2.06 5.35
C LYS A 103 7.12 -2.91 6.36
N SER A 104 6.73 -2.85 7.62
CA SER A 104 7.37 -3.64 8.68
C SER A 104 7.27 -5.14 8.42
N TYR A 105 6.10 -5.61 8.02
CA TYR A 105 5.92 -7.03 7.70
C TYR A 105 6.77 -7.47 6.52
N CYS A 106 6.82 -6.65 5.47
CA CYS A 106 7.64 -6.97 4.30
C CYS A 106 9.12 -7.08 4.66
N LYS A 107 9.60 -6.15 5.49
CA LYS A 107 10.99 -6.18 5.97
C LYS A 107 11.27 -7.43 6.81
N GLU A 108 10.35 -7.77 7.69
CA GLU A 108 10.45 -8.96 8.53
C GLU A 108 10.56 -10.23 7.69
N ILE A 109 9.73 -10.33 6.64
CA ILE A 109 9.75 -11.50 5.74
C ILE A 109 11.07 -11.58 4.99
N LEU A 110 11.62 -10.45 4.56
CA LEU A 110 12.89 -10.43 3.84
C LEU A 110 14.10 -10.75 4.73
N GLY A 111 13.97 -10.54 6.01
CA GLY A 111 15.04 -10.86 6.98
C GLY A 111 16.02 -9.72 7.22
#